data_43b240df2a080022986f2b1192237007
#
_entry.id   43b240df2a080022986f2b1192237007
#
_cell.length_a   1.000
_cell.length_b   1.000
_cell.length_c   1.000
_cell.angle_alpha   90.00
_cell.angle_beta   90.00
_cell.angle_gamma   90.00
#
_symmetry.space_group_name_H-M   'P 1'
#
loop_
_entity.id
_entity.type
_entity.pdbx_description
1 polymer ?
#
loop_
_entity_poly.entity_id
_entity_poly.type
_entity_poly.pdbx_seq_one_letter_code
_entity_poly.pdbx_strand_id
1 'polypeptide(L)'
;MNSPRYAPAGLLVEHERSRVIIDGGLPAKPRITAWLVTDERSELIRDIRKYALSRGLEPRIGLYAVGDLIIEPRSVVHTSHPTFGYLINCCDKKIVWAPEFLVFPLWAKGADLMFAEAAGWRRPILFRGRVGGHACVEQVARDAAKLGVKRLVYAHIGRPTIRAIERGLFPRFGDFGADGDLYRLVEDGGFTKRKVRKPASHKKSD
;
A
#
# COMPACT_ATOMS: atom_id res chain seq x y z
N MET A 1 5.84 -2.87 -12.21
CA MET A 1 6.04 -1.68 -13.09
C MET A 1 7.03 -0.74 -12.41
N ASN A 2 8.23 -0.58 -12.95
CA ASN A 2 9.26 0.28 -12.35
C ASN A 2 8.89 1.75 -12.52
N SER A 3 8.62 2.44 -11.41
CA SER A 3 8.43 3.88 -11.38
C SER A 3 9.78 4.59 -11.32
N PRO A 4 10.04 5.62 -12.13
CA PRO A 4 11.28 6.41 -12.03
C PRO A 4 11.29 7.33 -10.80
N ARG A 5 10.14 7.51 -10.13
CA ARG A 5 9.96 8.50 -9.05
C ARG A 5 9.74 7.87 -7.68
N TYR A 6 9.09 6.71 -7.62
CA TYR A 6 8.71 6.05 -6.38
C TYR A 6 9.35 4.66 -6.28
N ALA A 7 9.77 4.29 -5.09
CA ALA A 7 10.14 2.91 -4.79
C ALA A 7 8.92 1.97 -4.95
N PRO A 8 9.13 0.65 -5.03
CA PRO A 8 8.04 -0.30 -4.97
C PRO A 8 7.13 -0.06 -3.77
N ALA A 9 5.81 -0.07 -3.99
CA ALA A 9 4.85 0.16 -2.93
C ALA A 9 4.97 -0.91 -1.85
N GLY A 10 5.02 -0.49 -0.61
CA GLY A 10 5.06 -1.35 0.56
C GLY A 10 4.64 -0.62 1.81
N LEU A 11 4.11 -1.35 2.77
CA LEU A 11 3.67 -0.83 4.05
C LEU A 11 4.43 -1.51 5.19
N LEU A 12 5.01 -0.73 6.08
CA LEU A 12 5.49 -1.22 7.37
C LEU A 12 4.45 -0.89 8.44
N VAL A 13 3.92 -1.92 9.08
CA VAL A 13 3.03 -1.81 10.24
C VAL A 13 3.85 -2.03 11.50
N GLU A 14 3.89 -1.03 12.38
CA GLU A 14 4.54 -1.11 13.68
C GLU A 14 3.50 -0.97 14.79
N HIS A 15 3.44 -1.97 15.65
CA HIS A 15 2.57 -1.98 16.82
C HIS A 15 3.27 -2.74 17.96
N GLU A 16 3.48 -2.10 19.08
CA GLU A 16 4.25 -2.64 20.21
C GLU A 16 5.61 -3.22 19.77
N ARG A 17 5.79 -4.53 19.90
CA ARG A 17 6.99 -5.27 19.48
C ARG A 17 6.86 -5.86 18.09
N SER A 18 5.71 -5.74 17.45
CA SER A 18 5.44 -6.28 16.11
C SER A 18 5.86 -5.31 15.04
N ARG A 19 6.52 -5.82 14.02
CA ARG A 19 6.90 -5.09 12.81
C ARG A 19 6.63 -5.96 11.60
N VAL A 20 5.53 -5.69 10.94
CA VAL A 20 5.06 -6.46 9.78
C VAL A 20 5.26 -5.65 8.51
N ILE A 21 5.95 -6.22 7.54
CA ILE A 21 6.03 -5.64 6.19
C ILE A 21 4.94 -6.28 5.33
N ILE A 22 4.31 -5.47 4.51
CA ILE A 22 3.41 -5.92 3.45
C ILE A 22 3.98 -5.44 2.11
N ASP A 23 4.22 -6.35 1.17
CA ASP A 23 4.81 -6.14 -0.16
C ASP A 23 6.24 -5.60 -0.15
N GLY A 24 6.59 -4.69 -1.10
CA GLY A 24 7.91 -4.09 -1.24
C GLY A 24 8.17 -2.99 -0.22
N GLY A 25 9.24 -2.25 -0.44
CA GLY A 25 9.63 -1.17 0.45
C GLY A 25 10.51 -1.66 1.61
N LEU A 26 11.83 -1.69 1.37
CA LEU A 26 12.79 -2.12 2.39
C LEU A 26 12.95 -1.07 3.47
N PRO A 27 12.63 -1.38 4.73
CA PRO A 27 13.01 -0.51 5.83
C PRO A 27 14.51 -0.55 6.01
N ALA A 28 15.11 0.62 6.18
CA ALA A 28 16.57 0.74 6.37
C ALA A 28 17.08 -0.01 7.61
N LYS A 29 16.20 -0.32 8.55
CA LYS A 29 16.62 -0.95 9.82
C LYS A 29 15.53 -1.77 10.45
N PRO A 30 14.81 -2.45 10.68
CA PRO A 30 14.35 -3.05 11.90
C PRO A 30 14.32 -4.56 11.88
N ARG A 31 14.25 -5.10 13.04
CA ARG A 31 13.88 -6.47 13.28
C ARG A 31 12.44 -6.65 12.82
N ILE A 32 12.25 -7.29 11.68
CA ILE A 32 10.94 -7.61 11.12
C ILE A 32 10.44 -8.90 11.76
N THR A 33 9.16 -8.94 12.13
CA THR A 33 8.51 -10.10 12.75
C THR A 33 7.77 -10.96 11.74
N ALA A 34 7.25 -10.36 10.66
CA ALA A 34 6.59 -11.07 9.58
C ALA A 34 6.69 -10.29 8.25
N TRP A 35 6.63 -11.00 7.14
CA TRP A 35 6.56 -10.43 5.81
C TRP A 35 5.34 -11.00 5.07
N LEU A 36 4.40 -10.14 4.76
CA LEU A 36 3.19 -10.49 4.00
C LEU A 36 3.30 -9.96 2.57
N VAL A 37 2.58 -10.58 1.65
CA VAL A 37 2.51 -10.14 0.25
C VAL A 37 1.06 -10.17 -0.23
N THR A 38 0.73 -9.26 -1.13
CA THR A 38 -0.61 -9.18 -1.76
C THR A 38 -0.74 -10.12 -2.95
N ASP A 39 0.40 -10.48 -3.59
CA ASP A 39 0.45 -11.36 -4.75
C ASP A 39 1.75 -12.19 -4.78
N GLU A 40 1.62 -13.52 -4.72
CA GLU A 40 2.76 -14.44 -4.77
C GLU A 40 3.33 -14.64 -6.17
N ARG A 41 2.73 -14.03 -7.19
CA ARG A 41 3.17 -14.03 -8.59
C ARG A 41 3.55 -12.65 -9.11
N SER A 42 3.64 -11.65 -8.22
CA SER A 42 4.04 -10.30 -8.60
C SER A 42 5.44 -10.23 -9.21
N GLU A 43 5.71 -9.21 -10.01
CA GLU A 43 7.04 -8.97 -10.60
C GLU A 43 8.14 -8.89 -9.53
N LEU A 44 7.81 -8.41 -8.34
CA LEU A 44 8.75 -8.17 -7.25
C LEU A 44 8.95 -9.35 -6.31
N ILE A 45 8.17 -10.42 -6.45
CA ILE A 45 8.16 -11.52 -5.47
C ILE A 45 9.53 -12.18 -5.30
N ARG A 46 10.33 -12.27 -6.37
CA ARG A 46 11.68 -12.85 -6.33
C ARG A 46 12.62 -12.02 -5.45
N ASP A 47 12.57 -10.70 -5.60
CA ASP A 47 13.38 -9.79 -4.80
C ASP A 47 12.90 -9.77 -3.35
N ILE A 48 11.59 -9.72 -3.12
CA ILE A 48 10.99 -9.82 -1.79
C ILE A 48 11.45 -11.11 -1.09
N ARG A 49 11.35 -12.28 -1.75
CA ARG A 49 11.80 -13.55 -1.19
C ARG A 49 13.28 -13.56 -0.84
N LYS A 50 14.13 -13.05 -1.74
CA LYS A 50 15.57 -12.94 -1.48
C LYS A 50 15.88 -12.13 -0.21
N TYR A 51 15.23 -10.98 -0.06
CA TYR A 51 15.42 -10.12 1.10
C TYR A 51 14.83 -10.69 2.39
N ALA A 52 13.66 -11.29 2.32
CA ALA A 52 13.01 -11.90 3.47
C ALA A 52 13.81 -13.10 3.98
N LEU A 53 14.25 -14.00 3.09
CA LEU A 53 15.06 -15.16 3.43
C LEU A 53 16.38 -14.77 4.10
N SER A 54 17.04 -13.68 3.67
CA SER A 54 18.25 -13.18 4.34
C SER A 54 18.02 -12.73 5.79
N ARG A 55 16.76 -12.64 6.21
CA ARG A 55 16.32 -12.31 7.58
C ARG A 55 15.64 -13.47 8.30
N GLY A 56 15.65 -14.66 7.72
CA GLY A 56 14.98 -15.83 8.26
C GLY A 56 13.45 -15.75 8.17
N LEU A 57 12.91 -14.97 7.21
CA LEU A 57 11.49 -14.77 7.02
C LEU A 57 11.04 -15.38 5.69
N GLU A 58 9.82 -15.91 5.65
CA GLU A 58 9.16 -16.39 4.45
C GLU A 58 7.98 -15.48 4.11
N PRO A 59 8.02 -14.76 2.95
CA PRO A 59 6.91 -13.92 2.51
C PRO A 59 5.76 -14.79 2.04
N ARG A 60 4.55 -14.50 2.54
CA ARG A 60 3.35 -15.26 2.19
C ARG A 60 2.09 -14.40 2.25
N ILE A 61 1.05 -14.84 1.55
CA ILE A 61 -0.32 -14.39 1.80
C ILE A 61 -0.80 -15.12 3.06
N GLY A 62 -1.22 -14.38 4.08
CA GLY A 62 -1.66 -15.00 5.33
C GLY A 62 -2.14 -14.03 6.38
N LEU A 63 -2.76 -14.57 7.40
CA LEU A 63 -3.16 -13.86 8.60
C LEU A 63 -1.94 -13.63 9.51
N TYR A 64 -1.85 -12.42 10.08
CA TYR A 64 -0.97 -12.11 11.20
C TYR A 64 -1.82 -11.55 12.33
N ALA A 65 -1.70 -12.12 13.52
CA ALA A 65 -2.46 -11.67 14.70
C ALA A 65 -1.57 -11.72 15.95
N VAL A 66 -1.45 -10.60 16.67
CA VAL A 66 -0.75 -10.48 17.95
C VAL A 66 -1.43 -9.39 18.77
N GLY A 67 -1.91 -9.73 19.97
CA GLY A 67 -2.69 -8.82 20.80
C GLY A 67 -3.94 -8.35 20.06
N ASP A 68 -4.15 -7.05 20.00
CA ASP A 68 -5.25 -6.41 19.28
C ASP A 68 -4.94 -6.09 17.80
N LEU A 69 -3.69 -6.32 17.36
CA LEU A 69 -3.32 -6.18 15.96
C LEU A 69 -3.70 -7.42 15.18
N ILE A 70 -4.61 -7.27 14.22
CA ILE A 70 -5.02 -8.31 13.27
C ILE A 70 -4.82 -7.80 11.85
N ILE A 71 -4.02 -8.50 11.04
CA ILE A 71 -3.75 -8.20 9.63
C ILE A 71 -4.26 -9.38 8.81
N GLU A 72 -5.37 -9.20 8.12
CA GLU A 72 -6.12 -10.25 7.42
C GLU A 72 -6.14 -10.04 5.92
N PRO A 73 -5.78 -11.06 5.09
CA PRO A 73 -5.89 -10.96 3.64
C PRO A 73 -7.35 -10.95 3.20
N ARG A 74 -7.70 -10.07 2.27
CA ARG A 74 -9.02 -9.93 1.65
C ARG A 74 -8.86 -9.88 0.14
N SER A 75 -9.64 -10.69 -0.57
CA SER A 75 -9.57 -10.77 -2.04
C SER A 75 -9.86 -9.43 -2.69
N VAL A 76 -9.14 -9.15 -3.78
CA VAL A 76 -9.36 -8.02 -4.69
C VAL A 76 -9.45 -8.51 -6.14
N VAL A 77 -10.12 -7.76 -6.98
CA VAL A 77 -10.16 -8.00 -8.43
C VAL A 77 -9.02 -7.25 -9.07
N HIS A 78 -7.96 -7.95 -9.47
CA HIS A 78 -6.77 -7.36 -10.07
C HIS A 78 -6.24 -8.16 -11.26
N THR A 79 -6.03 -9.46 -11.10
CA THR A 79 -5.47 -10.36 -12.13
C THR A 79 -6.38 -11.57 -12.38
N SER A 80 -5.94 -12.47 -13.25
CA SER A 80 -6.61 -13.77 -13.48
C SER A 80 -6.32 -14.83 -12.42
N HIS A 81 -5.39 -14.56 -11.51
CA HIS A 81 -5.09 -15.40 -10.35
C HIS A 81 -5.46 -14.68 -9.05
N PRO A 82 -5.57 -15.39 -7.93
CA PRO A 82 -5.92 -14.81 -6.65
C PRO A 82 -4.93 -13.72 -6.24
N THR A 83 -5.44 -12.53 -5.97
CA THR A 83 -4.73 -11.38 -5.43
C THR A 83 -5.49 -10.80 -4.24
N PHE A 84 -4.77 -10.16 -3.33
CA PHE A 84 -5.32 -9.75 -2.05
C PHE A 84 -4.93 -8.29 -1.73
N GLY A 85 -5.72 -7.66 -0.89
CA GLY A 85 -5.31 -6.56 -0.04
C GLY A 85 -5.33 -7.05 1.40
N TYR A 86 -5.05 -6.17 2.34
CA TYR A 86 -5.07 -6.47 3.76
C TYR A 86 -5.99 -5.53 4.52
N LEU A 87 -6.85 -6.12 5.34
CA LEU A 87 -7.60 -5.44 6.37
C LEU A 87 -6.78 -5.51 7.66
N ILE A 88 -6.46 -4.35 8.20
CA ILE A 88 -5.64 -4.20 9.40
C ILE A 88 -6.54 -3.59 10.47
N ASN A 89 -6.83 -4.34 11.51
CA ASN A 89 -7.57 -3.90 12.68
C ASN A 89 -6.61 -3.74 13.85
N CYS A 90 -6.66 -2.60 14.53
CA CYS A 90 -5.89 -2.31 15.73
C CYS A 90 -6.51 -1.13 16.46
N CYS A 91 -6.65 -1.21 17.79
CA CYS A 91 -7.14 -0.10 18.61
C CYS A 91 -8.48 0.48 18.09
N ASP A 92 -9.45 -0.36 17.77
CA ASP A 92 -10.75 -0.01 17.18
C ASP A 92 -10.67 0.76 15.85
N LYS A 93 -9.54 0.71 15.17
CA LYS A 93 -9.33 1.33 13.86
C LYS A 93 -9.27 0.30 12.76
N LYS A 94 -9.88 0.69 11.65
CA LYS A 94 -9.91 -0.07 10.40
C LYS A 94 -8.96 0.57 9.40
N ILE A 95 -7.84 -0.09 9.14
CA ILE A 95 -6.84 0.36 8.16
C ILE A 95 -6.86 -0.62 6.99
N VAL A 96 -6.72 -0.12 5.78
CA VAL A 96 -6.75 -0.92 4.55
C VAL A 96 -5.47 -0.70 3.76
N TRP A 97 -4.81 -1.79 3.39
CA TRP A 97 -3.76 -1.85 2.39
C TRP A 97 -4.29 -2.58 1.16
N ALA A 98 -4.63 -1.86 0.10
CA ALA A 98 -5.06 -2.41 -1.18
C ALA A 98 -4.43 -1.60 -2.32
N PRO A 99 -3.13 -1.83 -2.60
CA PRO A 99 -2.39 -1.03 -3.58
C PRO A 99 -2.73 -1.38 -5.02
N GLU A 100 -3.32 -2.55 -5.27
CA GLU A 100 -3.60 -3.05 -6.62
C GLU A 100 -5.00 -3.65 -6.69
N PHE A 101 -5.89 -2.99 -7.44
CA PHE A 101 -7.22 -3.51 -7.77
C PHE A 101 -7.80 -2.80 -9.01
N LEU A 102 -8.70 -3.49 -9.72
CA LEU A 102 -9.50 -2.90 -10.79
C LEU A 102 -10.86 -2.41 -10.28
N VAL A 103 -11.47 -3.18 -9.37
CA VAL A 103 -12.77 -2.90 -8.76
C VAL A 103 -12.55 -2.53 -7.31
N PHE A 104 -13.13 -1.39 -6.88
CA PHE A 104 -12.98 -0.92 -5.50
C PHE A 104 -13.46 -1.98 -4.50
N PRO A 105 -12.63 -2.38 -3.52
CA PRO A 105 -12.96 -3.45 -2.60
C PRO A 105 -14.02 -2.98 -1.58
N LEU A 106 -15.22 -3.56 -1.64
CA LEU A 106 -16.34 -3.18 -0.76
C LEU A 106 -16.04 -3.40 0.73
N TRP A 107 -15.16 -4.34 1.05
CA TRP A 107 -14.72 -4.56 2.42
C TRP A 107 -13.90 -3.39 3.01
N ALA A 108 -13.44 -2.44 2.17
CA ALA A 108 -12.81 -1.19 2.62
C ALA A 108 -13.82 -0.13 3.09
N LYS A 109 -15.14 -0.35 2.96
CA LYS A 109 -16.17 0.58 3.43
C LYS A 109 -15.91 1.02 4.87
N GLY A 110 -15.95 2.34 5.11
CA GLY A 110 -15.79 2.93 6.44
C GLY A 110 -14.37 2.87 7.00
N ALA A 111 -13.35 2.57 6.18
CA ALA A 111 -11.97 2.54 6.66
C ALA A 111 -11.55 3.90 7.23
N ASP A 112 -10.86 3.88 8.38
CA ASP A 112 -10.28 5.08 8.99
C ASP A 112 -9.09 5.60 8.16
N LEU A 113 -8.29 4.68 7.60
CA LEU A 113 -7.18 4.97 6.71
C LEU A 113 -7.11 3.90 5.63
N MET A 114 -7.05 4.30 4.36
CA MET A 114 -6.88 3.38 3.24
C MET A 114 -5.70 3.79 2.37
N PHE A 115 -4.81 2.84 2.11
CA PHE A 115 -3.78 2.93 1.07
C PHE A 115 -4.30 2.22 -0.18
N ALA A 116 -4.36 2.92 -1.30
CA ALA A 116 -5.10 2.47 -2.46
C ALA A 116 -4.33 2.61 -3.78
N GLU A 117 -4.90 1.98 -4.78
CA GLU A 117 -4.50 1.98 -6.19
C GLU A 117 -4.46 3.39 -6.82
N ALA A 118 -3.41 3.68 -7.59
CA ALA A 118 -3.25 4.92 -8.33
C ALA A 118 -2.44 4.76 -9.64
N ALA A 119 -2.49 3.58 -10.26
CA ALA A 119 -1.75 3.36 -11.51
C ALA A 119 -2.31 4.21 -12.67
N GLY A 120 -3.63 4.28 -12.85
CA GLY A 120 -4.30 5.13 -13.83
C GLY A 120 -4.72 6.49 -13.25
N TRP A 121 -4.80 7.55 -14.07
CA TRP A 121 -5.32 8.85 -13.64
C TRP A 121 -6.84 8.95 -13.84
N ARG A 122 -7.31 9.04 -15.09
CA ARG A 122 -8.73 9.19 -15.45
C ARG A 122 -9.39 7.91 -15.92
N ARG A 123 -8.60 6.98 -16.44
CA ARG A 123 -9.09 5.72 -17.01
C ARG A 123 -8.38 4.55 -16.36
N PRO A 124 -9.08 3.45 -16.09
CA PRO A 124 -8.46 2.22 -15.61
C PRO A 124 -7.51 1.67 -16.68
N ILE A 125 -6.51 0.93 -16.24
CA ILE A 125 -5.60 0.18 -17.09
C ILE A 125 -6.10 -1.26 -17.10
N LEU A 126 -6.62 -1.71 -18.22
CA LEU A 126 -7.11 -3.08 -18.37
C LEU A 126 -6.00 -3.99 -18.90
N PHE A 127 -5.90 -5.19 -18.35
CA PHE A 127 -5.01 -6.21 -18.87
C PHE A 127 -5.58 -6.84 -20.14
N ARG A 128 -4.71 -7.45 -20.95
CA ARG A 128 -5.10 -8.13 -22.18
C ARG A 128 -6.17 -9.19 -21.87
N GLY A 129 -7.22 -9.25 -22.69
CA GLY A 129 -8.35 -10.15 -22.46
C GLY A 129 -9.32 -9.67 -21.37
N ARG A 130 -9.12 -8.49 -20.79
CA ARG A 130 -9.96 -7.89 -19.73
C ARG A 130 -10.11 -8.77 -18.48
N VAL A 131 -9.13 -9.62 -18.21
CA VAL A 131 -9.13 -10.53 -17.05
C VAL A 131 -8.84 -9.83 -15.73
N GLY A 132 -8.50 -8.52 -15.77
CA GLY A 132 -8.17 -7.70 -14.61
C GLY A 132 -7.58 -6.37 -15.05
N GLY A 133 -6.93 -5.65 -14.13
CA GLY A 133 -6.31 -4.37 -14.38
C GLY A 133 -6.12 -3.55 -13.11
N HIS A 134 -5.89 -2.25 -13.33
CA HIS A 134 -5.75 -1.24 -12.29
C HIS A 134 -6.85 -0.20 -12.38
N ALA A 135 -7.46 0.17 -11.28
CA ALA A 135 -8.37 1.29 -11.19
C ALA A 135 -7.66 2.62 -11.47
N CYS A 136 -8.41 3.68 -11.67
CA CYS A 136 -7.85 5.02 -11.82
C CYS A 136 -8.16 5.89 -10.60
N VAL A 137 -7.31 6.91 -10.37
CA VAL A 137 -7.42 7.84 -9.24
C VAL A 137 -8.81 8.48 -9.13
N GLU A 138 -9.40 8.94 -10.26
CA GLU A 138 -10.71 9.57 -10.25
C GLU A 138 -11.84 8.61 -9.81
N GLN A 139 -11.76 7.33 -10.19
CA GLN A 139 -12.71 6.32 -9.77
C GLN A 139 -12.51 5.98 -8.28
N VAL A 140 -11.27 5.72 -7.87
CA VAL A 140 -10.92 5.40 -6.47
C VAL A 140 -11.34 6.52 -5.52
N ALA A 141 -11.07 7.80 -5.90
CA ALA A 141 -11.50 8.97 -5.11
C ALA A 141 -13.01 9.00 -4.88
N ARG A 142 -13.78 8.78 -5.95
CA ARG A 142 -15.25 8.79 -5.92
C ARG A 142 -15.81 7.65 -5.07
N ASP A 143 -15.29 6.43 -5.27
CA ASP A 143 -15.79 5.24 -4.59
C ASP A 143 -15.40 5.26 -3.10
N ALA A 144 -14.19 5.69 -2.77
CA ALA A 144 -13.73 5.86 -1.38
C ALA A 144 -14.60 6.88 -0.62
N ALA A 145 -14.86 8.05 -1.21
CA ALA A 145 -15.71 9.07 -0.61
C ALA A 145 -17.14 8.54 -0.41
N LYS A 146 -17.74 7.89 -1.44
CA LYS A 146 -19.09 7.30 -1.37
C LYS A 146 -19.21 6.23 -0.30
N LEU A 147 -18.15 5.43 -0.09
CA LEU A 147 -18.12 4.34 0.88
C LEU A 147 -17.63 4.76 2.27
N GLY A 148 -17.47 6.06 2.51
CA GLY A 148 -17.15 6.60 3.83
C GLY A 148 -15.73 6.31 4.31
N VAL A 149 -14.76 6.12 3.42
CA VAL A 149 -13.34 6.10 3.79
C VAL A 149 -12.98 7.46 4.37
N LYS A 150 -12.45 7.50 5.59
CA LYS A 150 -12.17 8.76 6.29
C LYS A 150 -10.89 9.44 5.76
N ARG A 151 -9.85 8.65 5.50
CA ARG A 151 -8.59 9.12 4.94
C ARG A 151 -8.10 8.18 3.84
N LEU A 152 -7.87 8.71 2.65
CA LEU A 152 -7.37 7.98 1.50
C LEU A 152 -5.95 8.42 1.15
N VAL A 153 -5.06 7.45 0.92
CA VAL A 153 -3.67 7.64 0.50
C VAL A 153 -3.42 6.80 -0.74
N TYR A 154 -2.97 7.40 -1.80
CA TYR A 154 -2.60 6.68 -3.01
C TYR A 154 -1.19 6.13 -2.89
N ALA A 155 -1.03 4.80 -2.97
CA ALA A 155 0.23 4.09 -2.72
C ALA A 155 0.88 3.51 -3.98
N HIS A 156 0.12 2.90 -4.88
CA HIS A 156 0.63 2.32 -6.13
C HIS A 156 0.52 3.33 -7.28
N ILE A 157 1.50 4.24 -7.36
CA ILE A 157 1.44 5.40 -8.27
C ILE A 157 2.10 5.05 -9.61
N GLY A 158 1.27 4.82 -10.64
CA GLY A 158 1.74 4.48 -11.99
C GLY A 158 2.11 5.69 -12.84
N ARG A 159 2.72 5.43 -14.01
CA ARG A 159 3.19 6.48 -14.93
C ARG A 159 2.12 7.49 -15.36
N PRO A 160 0.86 7.10 -15.68
CA PRO A 160 -0.19 8.07 -16.01
C PRO A 160 -0.47 9.05 -14.88
N THR A 161 -0.48 8.55 -13.63
CA THR A 161 -0.68 9.39 -12.44
C THR A 161 0.52 10.27 -12.15
N ILE A 162 1.76 9.78 -12.32
CA ILE A 162 2.98 10.61 -12.21
C ILE A 162 2.90 11.81 -13.17
N ARG A 163 2.54 11.59 -14.44
CA ARG A 163 2.37 12.68 -15.41
C ARG A 163 1.29 13.68 -15.03
N ALA A 164 0.22 13.21 -14.37
CA ALA A 164 -0.82 14.09 -13.85
C ALA A 164 -0.30 14.96 -12.69
N ILE A 165 0.43 14.37 -11.75
CA ILE A 165 1.09 15.09 -10.64
C ILE A 165 2.07 16.15 -11.17
N GLU A 166 2.88 15.82 -12.17
CA GLU A 166 3.84 16.75 -12.80
C GLU A 166 3.16 17.94 -13.48
N ARG A 167 1.90 17.78 -13.90
CA ARG A 167 1.05 18.84 -14.44
C ARG A 167 0.27 19.62 -13.37
N GLY A 168 0.55 19.37 -12.08
CA GLY A 168 -0.13 20.03 -10.97
C GLY A 168 -1.57 19.56 -10.71
N LEU A 169 -1.94 18.36 -11.22
CA LEU A 169 -3.27 17.81 -10.98
C LEU A 169 -3.32 17.08 -9.66
N PHE A 170 -4.42 17.25 -8.94
CA PHE A 170 -4.69 16.62 -7.64
C PHE A 170 -5.98 15.82 -7.67
N PRO A 171 -6.10 14.74 -6.88
CA PRO A 171 -7.33 14.00 -6.73
C PRO A 171 -8.38 14.85 -5.99
N ARG A 172 -9.66 14.60 -6.27
CA ARG A 172 -10.75 15.27 -5.56
C ARG A 172 -10.91 14.84 -4.10
N PHE A 173 -10.40 13.66 -3.77
CA PHE A 173 -10.38 13.09 -2.43
C PHE A 173 -9.12 12.25 -2.26
N GLY A 174 -8.46 12.37 -1.11
CA GLY A 174 -7.23 11.66 -0.77
C GLY A 174 -5.95 12.40 -1.17
N ASP A 175 -4.82 11.88 -0.70
CA ASP A 175 -3.49 12.43 -0.88
C ASP A 175 -2.56 11.39 -1.53
N PHE A 176 -1.55 11.84 -2.26
CA PHE A 176 -0.48 10.94 -2.70
C PHE A 176 0.47 10.63 -1.54
N GLY A 177 0.71 9.33 -1.35
CA GLY A 177 1.76 8.86 -0.47
C GLY A 177 3.15 9.15 -1.03
N ALA A 178 4.12 9.22 -0.17
CA ALA A 178 5.53 9.33 -0.52
C ALA A 178 6.35 8.33 0.28
N ASP A 179 7.48 7.90 -0.30
CA ASP A 179 8.41 7.00 0.38
C ASP A 179 8.84 7.59 1.73
N GLY A 180 8.67 6.83 2.80
CA GLY A 180 8.99 7.23 4.16
C GLY A 180 7.92 8.09 4.85
N ASP A 181 6.73 8.27 4.29
CA ASP A 181 5.61 8.85 5.01
C ASP A 181 5.23 7.95 6.21
N LEU A 182 5.10 8.54 7.39
CA LEU A 182 4.66 7.88 8.60
C LEU A 182 3.25 8.34 8.98
N TYR A 183 2.34 7.38 9.15
CA TYR A 183 1.00 7.63 9.65
C TYR A 183 0.90 7.05 11.06
N ARG A 184 0.71 7.90 12.06
CA ARG A 184 0.60 7.50 13.47
C ARG A 184 -0.83 7.68 13.94
N LEU A 185 -1.37 6.63 14.54
CA LEU A 185 -2.62 6.73 15.31
C LEU A 185 -2.37 7.59 16.55
N VAL A 186 -3.25 8.55 16.81
CA VAL A 186 -3.18 9.46 17.97
C VAL A 186 -4.36 9.20 18.91
N GLU A 187 -4.26 9.67 20.15
CA GLU A 187 -5.21 9.38 21.24
C GLU A 187 -6.65 9.79 20.91
N ASP A 188 -6.85 10.86 20.14
CA ASP A 188 -8.18 11.28 19.66
C ASP A 188 -8.77 10.34 18.59
N GLY A 189 -8.06 9.28 18.25
CA GLY A 189 -8.45 8.29 17.25
C GLY A 189 -8.26 8.72 15.81
N GLY A 190 -7.60 9.84 15.56
CA GLY A 190 -7.19 10.27 14.22
C GLY A 190 -5.84 9.69 13.79
N PHE A 191 -5.41 10.04 12.57
CA PHE A 191 -4.06 9.73 12.08
C PHE A 191 -3.31 11.01 11.78
N THR A 192 -2.11 11.18 12.37
CA THR A 192 -1.18 12.24 11.97
C THR A 192 -0.24 11.72 10.89
N LYS A 193 0.11 12.59 9.92
CA LYS A 193 1.11 12.30 8.90
C LYS A 193 2.39 13.05 9.20
N ARG A 194 3.52 12.34 9.20
CA ARG A 194 4.85 12.91 9.35
C ARG A 194 5.77 12.41 8.24
N LYS A 195 6.54 13.30 7.63
CA LYS A 195 7.61 12.90 6.71
C LYS A 195 8.83 12.48 7.53
N VAL A 196 9.31 11.27 7.32
CA VAL A 196 10.62 10.86 7.84
C VAL A 196 11.68 11.40 6.87
N ARG A 197 12.55 12.30 7.35
CA ARG A 197 13.67 12.80 6.55
C ARG A 197 14.55 11.60 6.18
N LYS A 198 14.79 11.38 4.88
CA LYS A 198 15.84 10.44 4.45
C LYS A 198 17.15 10.89 5.09
N PRO A 199 17.94 9.97 5.71
CA PRO A 199 19.30 10.32 6.09
C PRO A 199 20.01 10.81 4.82
N ALA A 200 20.74 11.92 4.96
CA ALA A 200 21.52 12.48 3.86
C ALA A 200 22.36 11.36 3.23
N SER A 201 22.20 11.13 1.95
CA SER A 201 23.05 10.20 1.21
C SER A 201 24.47 10.72 1.34
N HIS A 202 25.36 9.98 2.00
CA HIS A 202 26.79 10.26 1.88
C HIS A 202 27.12 10.20 0.39
N LYS A 203 27.36 11.36 -0.22
CA LYS A 203 28.05 11.43 -1.50
C LYS A 203 29.37 10.69 -1.28
N LYS A 204 29.56 9.57 -1.98
CA LYS A 204 30.90 9.03 -2.16
C LYS A 204 31.68 10.15 -2.86
N SER A 205 32.63 10.73 -2.16
CA SER A 205 33.73 11.48 -2.76
C SER A 205 34.56 10.45 -3.51
N ASP A 206 34.66 10.65 -4.80
CA ASP A 206 35.59 9.97 -5.69
C ASP A 206 37.04 10.27 -5.28
#